data_d826030e4d7e5281d0443a5f5f129b28
#
_entry.id   d826030e4d7e5281d0443a5f5f129b28
#
_cell.length_a   1.000
_cell.length_b   1.000
_cell.length_c   1.000
_cell.angle_alpha   90.00
_cell.angle_beta   90.00
_cell.angle_gamma   90.00
#
_symmetry.space_group_name_H-M   'P 1'
#
loop_
_entity.id
_entity.type
_entity.pdbx_description
1 polymer ?
#
loop_
_entity_poly.entity_id
_entity_poly.type
_entity_poly.pdbx_seq_one_letter_code
_entity_poly.pdbx_strand_id
1 'polypeptide(L)'
;MLGMRPAVLIGILALGLALGSIVLGHVIVVPTLQANTSLVDANLARALAEPLALRSAELCLAAVVVVAAVARAWLRHHAGTTLGLLAAGLAATDRFVILPRMHEAWARVDLVAMRPAARIEAAEQLSLIHEAAAGAIAVVLVAIAVLASWKREAKS
;
A
#
# COMPACT_ATOMS: atom_id res chain seq x y z
N MET A 1 -34.35 6.89 9.14
CA MET A 1 -32.89 6.53 9.18
C MET A 1 -32.69 5.35 8.25
N LEU A 2 -32.14 5.57 7.08
CA LEU A 2 -31.78 4.49 6.15
C LEU A 2 -30.57 3.74 6.74
N GLY A 3 -30.82 2.56 7.31
CA GLY A 3 -29.77 1.70 7.85
C GLY A 3 -28.79 1.31 6.73
N MET A 4 -27.60 1.88 6.75
CA MET A 4 -26.53 1.53 5.80
C MET A 4 -26.22 0.04 5.97
N ARG A 5 -26.21 -0.72 4.85
CA ARG A 5 -25.92 -2.16 4.91
C ARG A 5 -24.54 -2.39 5.49
N PRO A 6 -24.35 -3.34 6.43
CA PRO A 6 -23.06 -3.57 7.09
C PRO A 6 -21.90 -3.73 6.11
N ALA A 7 -22.09 -4.47 5.02
CA ALA A 7 -21.07 -4.66 3.98
C ALA A 7 -20.61 -3.35 3.32
N VAL A 8 -21.49 -2.36 3.19
CA VAL A 8 -21.17 -1.03 2.64
C VAL A 8 -20.27 -0.27 3.61
N LEU A 9 -20.65 -0.26 4.89
CA LEU A 9 -19.86 0.42 5.92
C LEU A 9 -18.47 -0.21 6.06
N ILE A 10 -18.40 -1.52 6.17
CA ILE A 10 -17.14 -2.27 6.28
C ILE A 10 -16.26 -2.00 5.03
N GLY A 11 -16.87 -2.05 3.83
CA GLY A 11 -16.13 -1.80 2.59
C GLY A 11 -15.54 -0.39 2.51
N ILE A 12 -16.29 0.64 2.90
CA ILE A 12 -15.83 2.03 2.92
C ILE A 12 -14.69 2.22 3.93
N LEU A 13 -14.87 1.69 5.14
CA LEU A 13 -13.84 1.81 6.19
C LEU A 13 -12.54 1.08 5.79
N ALA A 14 -12.66 -0.14 5.26
CA ALA A 14 -11.51 -0.90 4.80
C ALA A 14 -10.81 -0.22 3.61
N LEU A 15 -11.56 0.34 2.65
CA LEU A 15 -11.02 1.10 1.54
C LEU A 15 -10.25 2.34 2.01
N GLY A 16 -10.83 3.09 2.95
CA GLY A 16 -10.18 4.25 3.57
C GLY A 16 -8.91 3.88 4.32
N LEU A 17 -8.92 2.76 5.05
CA LEU A 17 -7.75 2.26 5.76
C LEU A 17 -6.64 1.82 4.79
N ALA A 18 -6.98 1.12 3.70
CA ALA A 18 -6.01 0.70 2.70
C ALA A 18 -5.35 1.89 1.99
N LEU A 19 -6.13 2.86 1.51
CA LEU A 19 -5.59 4.08 0.90
C LEU A 19 -4.80 4.93 1.90
N GLY A 20 -5.31 5.06 3.12
CA GLY A 20 -4.63 5.80 4.19
C GLY A 20 -3.28 5.20 4.56
N SER A 21 -3.16 3.87 4.60
CA SER A 21 -1.88 3.20 4.89
C SER A 21 -0.86 3.42 3.78
N ILE A 22 -1.27 3.41 2.51
CA ILE A 22 -0.39 3.73 1.37
C ILE A 22 0.10 5.18 1.46
N VAL A 23 -0.81 6.14 1.66
CA VAL A 23 -0.44 7.56 1.77
C VAL A 23 0.48 7.79 2.97
N LEU A 24 0.16 7.22 4.12
CA LEU A 24 0.98 7.36 5.32
C LEU A 24 2.40 6.81 5.10
N GLY A 25 2.53 5.62 4.57
CA GLY A 25 3.83 4.98 4.34
C GLY A 25 4.66 5.69 3.27
N HIS A 26 4.11 5.83 2.06
CA HIS A 26 4.88 6.26 0.88
C HIS A 26 4.95 7.79 0.69
N VAL A 27 3.95 8.55 1.15
CA VAL A 27 3.89 9.99 0.89
C VAL A 27 4.32 10.81 2.10
N ILE A 28 4.05 10.34 3.30
CA ILE A 28 4.29 11.12 4.52
C ILE A 28 5.54 10.62 5.26
N VAL A 29 5.52 9.40 5.76
CA VAL A 29 6.53 8.93 6.72
C VAL A 29 7.91 8.79 6.08
N VAL A 30 8.02 8.02 5.01
CA VAL A 30 9.32 7.76 4.37
C VAL A 30 9.96 9.03 3.83
N PRO A 31 9.26 9.88 3.05
CA PRO A 31 9.84 11.14 2.59
C PRO A 31 10.21 12.10 3.72
N THR A 32 9.40 12.16 4.79
CA THR A 32 9.69 13.04 5.94
C THR A 32 10.98 12.62 6.66
N LEU A 33 11.19 11.32 6.87
CA LEU A 33 12.42 10.82 7.49
C LEU A 33 13.64 11.06 6.60
N GLN A 34 13.50 10.86 5.30
CA GLN A 34 14.59 11.07 4.33
C GLN A 34 14.94 12.56 4.14
N ALA A 35 13.98 13.48 4.30
CA ALA A 35 14.21 14.91 4.17
C ALA A 35 14.92 15.53 5.40
N ASN A 36 14.86 14.88 6.57
CA ASN A 36 15.45 15.40 7.82
C ASN A 36 16.92 14.97 8.01
N THR A 37 17.75 15.17 7.02
CA THR A 37 19.19 14.79 7.02
C THR A 37 20.02 15.52 8.08
N SER A 38 19.53 16.62 8.65
CA SER A 38 20.20 17.36 9.72
C SER A 38 20.05 16.69 11.11
N LEU A 39 19.03 15.84 11.28
CA LEU A 39 18.73 15.18 12.55
C LEU A 39 19.09 13.69 12.52
N VAL A 40 19.07 13.08 11.35
CA VAL A 40 19.18 11.63 11.19
C VAL A 40 20.05 11.34 9.97
N ASP A 41 21.12 10.54 10.11
CA ASP A 41 21.88 10.08 8.95
C ASP A 41 21.05 9.11 8.07
N ALA A 42 21.52 8.88 6.83
CA ALA A 42 20.76 8.10 5.87
C ALA A 42 20.52 6.62 6.30
N ASN A 43 21.46 6.02 7.03
CA ASN A 43 21.32 4.64 7.53
C ASN A 43 20.27 4.59 8.65
N LEU A 44 20.29 5.57 9.57
CA LEU A 44 19.35 5.66 10.67
C LEU A 44 17.94 6.02 10.18
N ALA A 45 17.81 6.97 9.24
CA ALA A 45 16.54 7.32 8.61
C ALA A 45 15.86 6.08 8.01
N ARG A 46 16.63 5.24 7.33
CA ARG A 46 16.15 4.00 6.77
C ARG A 46 15.77 2.97 7.84
N ALA A 47 16.60 2.78 8.86
CA ALA A 47 16.30 1.85 9.95
C ALA A 47 15.02 2.21 10.71
N LEU A 48 14.69 3.50 10.78
CA LEU A 48 13.43 3.97 11.36
C LEU A 48 12.24 3.83 10.41
N ALA A 49 12.46 4.03 9.09
CA ALA A 49 11.41 3.92 8.09
C ALA A 49 10.97 2.46 7.84
N GLU A 50 11.90 1.51 7.93
CA GLU A 50 11.66 0.09 7.62
C GLU A 50 10.50 -0.54 8.41
N PRO A 51 10.46 -0.48 9.76
CA PRO A 51 9.34 -1.05 10.52
C PRO A 51 8.01 -0.35 10.23
N LEU A 52 8.03 0.94 9.92
CA LEU A 52 6.82 1.71 9.58
C LEU A 52 6.30 1.31 8.19
N ALA A 53 7.17 1.17 7.20
CA ALA A 53 6.83 0.67 5.88
C ALA A 53 6.24 -0.75 5.96
N LEU A 54 6.83 -1.62 6.78
CA LEU A 54 6.33 -2.97 7.00
C LEU A 54 4.92 -2.97 7.59
N ARG A 55 4.68 -2.17 8.63
CA ARG A 55 3.35 -2.06 9.26
C ARG A 55 2.31 -1.43 8.34
N SER A 56 2.67 -0.44 7.54
CA SER A 56 1.76 0.13 6.56
C SER A 56 1.36 -0.89 5.49
N ALA A 57 2.30 -1.70 5.01
CA ALA A 57 2.03 -2.79 4.06
C ALA A 57 1.14 -3.89 4.67
N GLU A 58 1.33 -4.24 5.94
CA GLU A 58 0.48 -5.20 6.66
C GLU A 58 -0.95 -4.67 6.82
N LEU A 59 -1.10 -3.40 7.20
CA LEU A 59 -2.42 -2.75 7.33
C LEU A 59 -3.11 -2.66 5.96
N CYS A 60 -2.37 -2.28 4.92
CA CYS A 60 -2.88 -2.26 3.55
C CYS A 60 -3.39 -3.63 3.13
N LEU A 61 -2.58 -4.68 3.28
CA LEU A 61 -2.96 -6.05 2.93
C LEU A 61 -4.21 -6.50 3.68
N ALA A 62 -4.25 -6.32 5.00
CA ALA A 62 -5.41 -6.70 5.81
C ALA A 62 -6.68 -5.97 5.34
N ALA A 63 -6.58 -4.66 5.11
CA ALA A 63 -7.70 -3.86 4.66
C ALA A 63 -8.17 -4.26 3.25
N VAL A 64 -7.26 -4.52 2.32
CA VAL A 64 -7.59 -4.95 0.95
C VAL A 64 -8.23 -6.34 0.93
N VAL A 65 -7.81 -7.26 1.80
CA VAL A 65 -8.46 -8.57 1.97
C VAL A 65 -9.90 -8.40 2.44
N VAL A 66 -10.16 -7.48 3.39
CA VAL A 66 -11.53 -7.15 3.81
C VAL A 66 -12.34 -6.55 2.66
N VAL A 67 -11.77 -5.62 1.87
CA VAL A 67 -12.42 -5.08 0.67
C VAL A 67 -12.79 -6.21 -0.29
N ALA A 68 -11.89 -7.13 -0.60
CA ALA A 68 -12.14 -8.26 -1.48
C ALA A 68 -13.28 -9.16 -0.97
N ALA A 69 -13.29 -9.45 0.34
CA ALA A 69 -14.31 -10.29 0.97
C ALA A 69 -15.72 -9.68 0.89
N VAL A 70 -15.84 -8.34 1.09
CA VAL A 70 -17.14 -7.67 1.08
C VAL A 70 -17.56 -7.12 -0.29
N ALA A 71 -16.63 -7.06 -1.27
CA ALA A 71 -16.85 -6.41 -2.56
C ALA A 71 -18.09 -6.94 -3.29
N ARG A 72 -18.35 -8.26 -3.28
CA ARG A 72 -19.52 -8.85 -3.91
C ARG A 72 -20.83 -8.41 -3.26
N ALA A 73 -20.88 -8.38 -1.93
CA ALA A 73 -22.07 -7.95 -1.19
C ALA A 73 -22.28 -6.43 -1.27
N TRP A 74 -21.18 -5.67 -1.30
CA TRP A 74 -21.17 -4.22 -1.39
C TRP A 74 -21.51 -3.73 -2.79
N LEU A 75 -20.75 -4.16 -3.79
CA LEU A 75 -20.85 -3.65 -5.18
C LEU A 75 -21.89 -4.40 -6.01
N ARG A 76 -22.30 -5.62 -5.59
CA ARG A 76 -23.25 -6.49 -6.29
C ARG A 76 -22.87 -6.72 -7.77
N HIS A 77 -21.56 -6.73 -8.09
CA HIS A 77 -21.03 -6.88 -9.43
C HIS A 77 -19.75 -7.73 -9.40
N HIS A 78 -19.60 -8.57 -10.42
CA HIS A 78 -18.40 -9.44 -10.52
C HIS A 78 -17.10 -8.62 -10.66
N ALA A 79 -17.12 -7.50 -11.40
CA ALA A 79 -15.95 -6.63 -11.53
C ALA A 79 -15.40 -6.14 -10.16
N GLY A 80 -16.28 -5.83 -9.19
CA GLY A 80 -15.84 -5.45 -7.86
C GLY A 80 -15.07 -6.55 -7.14
N THR A 81 -15.53 -7.79 -7.26
CA THR A 81 -14.85 -8.95 -6.69
C THR A 81 -13.49 -9.18 -7.37
N THR A 82 -13.44 -9.09 -8.71
CA THR A 82 -12.21 -9.25 -9.48
C THR A 82 -11.18 -8.19 -9.11
N LEU A 83 -11.59 -6.91 -9.04
CA LEU A 83 -10.70 -5.82 -8.61
C LEU A 83 -10.23 -6.00 -7.16
N GLY A 84 -11.11 -6.41 -6.25
CA GLY A 84 -10.74 -6.71 -4.87
C GLY A 84 -9.69 -7.82 -4.76
N LEU A 85 -9.86 -8.91 -5.51
CA LEU A 85 -8.91 -10.01 -5.57
C LEU A 85 -7.57 -9.59 -6.21
N LEU A 86 -7.63 -8.75 -7.27
CA LEU A 86 -6.44 -8.20 -7.90
C LEU A 86 -5.64 -7.34 -6.91
N ALA A 87 -6.31 -6.43 -6.20
CA ALA A 87 -5.66 -5.61 -5.19
C ALA A 87 -5.06 -6.46 -4.06
N ALA A 88 -5.77 -7.50 -3.60
CA ALA A 88 -5.27 -8.42 -2.57
C ALA A 88 -4.03 -9.21 -3.07
N GLY A 89 -4.05 -9.68 -4.31
CA GLY A 89 -2.91 -10.35 -4.93
C GLY A 89 -1.68 -9.44 -5.04
N LEU A 90 -1.86 -8.20 -5.51
CA LEU A 90 -0.80 -7.19 -5.58
C LEU A 90 -0.23 -6.89 -4.19
N ALA A 91 -1.09 -6.63 -3.19
CA ALA A 91 -0.66 -6.33 -1.82
C ALA A 91 0.06 -7.53 -1.17
N ALA A 92 -0.37 -8.76 -1.42
CA ALA A 92 0.30 -9.95 -0.94
C ALA A 92 1.67 -10.13 -1.62
N THR A 93 1.77 -9.90 -2.92
CA THR A 93 3.04 -9.97 -3.65
C THR A 93 4.01 -8.91 -3.12
N ASP A 94 3.54 -7.69 -2.94
CA ASP A 94 4.35 -6.62 -2.36
C ASP A 94 4.86 -6.99 -0.96
N ARG A 95 3.97 -7.40 -0.07
CA ARG A 95 4.30 -7.72 1.33
C ARG A 95 5.22 -8.92 1.48
N PHE A 96 5.00 -9.99 0.73
CA PHE A 96 5.69 -11.28 0.95
C PHE A 96 6.85 -11.53 -0.02
N VAL A 97 6.92 -10.82 -1.14
CA VAL A 97 7.95 -11.04 -2.15
C VAL A 97 8.84 -9.81 -2.34
N ILE A 98 8.24 -8.65 -2.60
CA ILE A 98 9.00 -7.44 -2.95
C ILE A 98 9.67 -6.85 -1.71
N LEU A 99 8.90 -6.58 -0.67
CA LEU A 99 9.36 -5.91 0.54
C LEU A 99 10.51 -6.66 1.25
N PRO A 100 10.45 -7.98 1.47
CA PRO A 100 11.57 -8.72 2.06
C PRO A 100 12.86 -8.64 1.23
N ARG A 101 12.75 -8.76 -0.09
CA ARG A 101 13.91 -8.65 -1.00
C ARG A 101 14.51 -7.25 -1.00
N MET A 102 13.67 -6.23 -0.96
CA MET A 102 14.09 -4.84 -0.85
C MET A 102 14.85 -4.62 0.46
N HIS A 103 14.32 -5.08 1.59
CA HIS A 103 14.98 -4.97 2.90
C HIS A 103 16.32 -5.70 2.93
N GLU A 104 16.39 -6.92 2.39
CA GLU A 104 17.66 -7.67 2.26
C GLU A 104 18.69 -6.94 1.39
N ALA A 105 18.26 -6.36 0.27
CA ALA A 105 19.15 -5.62 -0.60
C ALA A 105 19.74 -4.40 0.11
N TRP A 106 18.88 -3.65 0.78
CA TRP A 106 19.30 -2.48 1.53
C TRP A 106 20.11 -2.82 2.79
N ALA A 107 19.87 -3.91 3.48
CA ALA A 107 20.65 -4.32 4.66
C ALA A 107 22.15 -4.54 4.36
N ARG A 108 22.51 -4.66 3.07
CA ARG A 108 23.89 -4.88 2.60
C ARG A 108 24.55 -3.61 2.06
N VAL A 109 23.91 -2.45 2.25
CA VAL A 109 24.37 -1.15 1.73
C VAL A 109 24.68 -0.22 2.89
N ASP A 110 25.82 0.44 2.84
CA ASP A 110 26.14 1.58 3.68
C ASP A 110 25.87 2.88 2.90
N LEU A 111 24.80 3.56 3.23
CA LEU A 111 24.36 4.79 2.56
C LEU A 111 25.26 5.99 2.90
N VAL A 112 25.94 5.98 4.05
CA VAL A 112 26.87 7.05 4.42
C VAL A 112 28.16 6.91 3.63
N ALA A 113 28.68 5.69 3.52
CA ALA A 113 29.88 5.42 2.72
C ALA A 113 29.60 5.28 1.21
N MET A 114 28.32 5.24 0.80
CA MET A 114 27.91 5.02 -0.60
C MET A 114 28.55 3.77 -1.22
N ARG A 115 28.62 2.68 -0.48
CA ARG A 115 29.29 1.43 -0.92
C ARG A 115 28.45 0.18 -0.60
N PRO A 116 28.54 -0.87 -1.44
CA PRO A 116 29.05 -0.86 -2.81
C PRO A 116 28.01 -0.31 -3.81
N ALA A 117 28.43 0.51 -4.76
CA ALA A 117 27.55 1.21 -5.71
C ALA A 117 26.60 0.28 -6.48
N ALA A 118 27.07 -0.86 -6.98
CA ALA A 118 26.23 -1.83 -7.70
C ALA A 118 25.10 -2.42 -6.84
N ARG A 119 25.27 -2.48 -5.51
CA ARG A 119 24.20 -2.93 -4.59
C ARG A 119 23.19 -1.83 -4.30
N ILE A 120 23.61 -0.57 -4.30
CA ILE A 120 22.71 0.58 -4.18
C ILE A 120 21.75 0.58 -5.36
N GLU A 121 22.26 0.46 -6.59
CA GLU A 121 21.44 0.43 -7.80
C GLU A 121 20.42 -0.72 -7.77
N ALA A 122 20.82 -1.92 -7.36
CA ALA A 122 19.91 -3.05 -7.24
C ALA A 122 18.82 -2.83 -6.16
N ALA A 123 19.19 -2.21 -5.04
CA ALA A 123 18.25 -1.89 -3.98
C ALA A 123 17.26 -0.78 -4.39
N GLU A 124 17.73 0.24 -5.13
CA GLU A 124 16.87 1.30 -5.70
C GLU A 124 15.86 0.73 -6.69
N GLN A 125 16.27 -0.19 -7.57
CA GLN A 125 15.36 -0.86 -8.48
C GLN A 125 14.24 -1.60 -7.74
N LEU A 126 14.56 -2.30 -6.65
CA LEU A 126 13.56 -2.96 -5.82
C LEU A 126 12.62 -1.97 -5.12
N SER A 127 13.14 -0.81 -4.70
CA SER A 127 12.33 0.27 -4.12
C SER A 127 11.35 0.83 -5.17
N LEU A 128 11.77 1.05 -6.41
CA LEU A 128 10.89 1.48 -7.49
C LEU A 128 9.79 0.45 -7.80
N ILE A 129 10.11 -0.85 -7.74
CA ILE A 129 9.11 -1.91 -7.92
C ILE A 129 8.09 -1.89 -6.78
N HIS A 130 8.53 -1.68 -5.54
CA HIS A 130 7.64 -1.53 -4.38
C HIS A 130 6.72 -0.31 -4.52
N GLU A 131 7.25 0.84 -4.90
CA GLU A 131 6.47 2.06 -5.14
C GLU A 131 5.46 1.86 -6.28
N ALA A 132 5.86 1.21 -7.37
CA ALA A 132 4.97 0.89 -8.48
C ALA A 132 3.84 -0.07 -8.06
N ALA A 133 4.14 -1.06 -7.21
CA ALA A 133 3.14 -1.96 -6.65
C ALA A 133 2.13 -1.20 -5.78
N ALA A 134 2.60 -0.31 -4.89
CA ALA A 134 1.73 0.53 -4.07
C ALA A 134 0.85 1.45 -4.93
N GLY A 135 1.40 2.05 -5.97
CA GLY A 135 0.66 2.85 -6.95
C GLY A 135 -0.41 2.03 -7.68
N ALA A 136 -0.08 0.82 -8.11
CA ALA A 136 -1.04 -0.08 -8.76
C ALA A 136 -2.19 -0.47 -7.83
N ILE A 137 -1.89 -0.79 -6.57
CA ILE A 137 -2.91 -1.07 -5.55
C ILE A 137 -3.82 0.14 -5.36
N ALA A 138 -3.25 1.35 -5.23
CA ALA A 138 -4.02 2.59 -5.07
C ALA A 138 -4.97 2.83 -6.26
N VAL A 139 -4.51 2.64 -7.50
CA VAL A 139 -5.33 2.77 -8.72
C VAL A 139 -6.51 1.78 -8.69
N VAL A 140 -6.27 0.52 -8.33
CA VAL A 140 -7.34 -0.49 -8.23
C VAL A 140 -8.34 -0.11 -7.14
N LEU A 141 -7.89 0.38 -5.98
CA LEU A 141 -8.76 0.82 -4.90
C LEU A 141 -9.61 2.04 -5.29
N VAL A 142 -9.04 2.99 -6.02
CA VAL A 142 -9.78 4.13 -6.58
C VAL A 142 -10.82 3.66 -7.58
N ALA A 143 -10.50 2.69 -8.44
CA ALA A 143 -11.48 2.10 -9.36
C ALA A 143 -12.65 1.46 -8.62
N ILE A 144 -12.39 0.77 -7.50
CA ILE A 144 -13.44 0.22 -6.62
C ILE A 144 -14.30 1.35 -6.03
N ALA A 145 -13.69 2.45 -5.58
CA ALA A 145 -14.41 3.61 -5.05
C ALA A 145 -15.34 4.24 -6.10
N VAL A 146 -14.84 4.41 -7.34
CA VAL A 146 -15.64 4.95 -8.46
C VAL A 146 -16.81 4.03 -8.79
N LEU A 147 -16.60 2.72 -8.86
CA LEU A 147 -17.69 1.76 -9.07
C LEU A 147 -18.74 1.80 -7.95
N ALA A 148 -18.31 2.06 -6.72
CA ALA A 148 -19.21 2.18 -5.57
C ALA A 148 -20.06 3.46 -5.61
N SER A 149 -19.48 4.59 -6.07
CA SER A 149 -20.20 5.87 -6.19
C SER A 149 -21.21 5.84 -7.34
N TRP A 150 -20.83 5.37 -8.49
CA TRP A 150 -21.68 5.31 -9.69
C TRP A 150 -23.00 4.54 -9.43
N LYS A 151 -22.93 3.46 -8.65
CA LYS A 151 -24.16 2.69 -8.31
C LYS A 151 -25.07 3.37 -7.30
N ARG A 152 -24.63 4.39 -6.60
CA ARG A 152 -25.51 5.19 -5.74
C ARG A 152 -26.37 6.14 -6.56
N GLU A 153 -25.76 6.78 -7.57
CA GLU A 153 -26.46 7.73 -8.45
C GLU A 153 -27.50 7.05 -9.34
N ALA A 154 -27.23 5.83 -9.82
CA ALA A 154 -28.20 5.08 -10.65
C ALA A 154 -29.46 4.59 -9.89
N LYS A 155 -29.58 4.86 -8.59
CA LYS A 155 -30.71 4.46 -7.73
C LYS A 155 -31.46 5.65 -7.10
N SER A 156 -30.97 6.86 -7.28
CA SER A 156 -31.64 8.11 -6.92
C SER A 156 -32.49 8.63 -8.09
#